data_fc55af8242836ad98745c311a6cfcfb6
#
_entry.id   fc55af8242836ad98745c311a6cfcfb6
#
_cell.length_a   1.000
_cell.length_b   1.000
_cell.length_c   1.000
_cell.angle_alpha   90.00
_cell.angle_beta   90.00
_cell.angle_gamma   90.00
#
_symmetry.space_group_name_H-M   'P 1'
#
loop_
_entity.id
_entity.type
_entity.pdbx_description
1 polymer ?
#
loop_
_entity_poly.entity_id
_entity_poly.type
_entity_poly.pdbx_seq_one_letter_code
_entity_poly.pdbx_strand_id
1 'polypeptide(L)'
;MAKKANTETKIIETGEELIQERGINGFSFADIANIVGIRKASIHYYFPTKTDLVKSVLEHYINHFFTALDNRCRHLRSLEEVLTAYTEQFKSSLQENNQVCLCSMLSMESFSLDDELQQEINTFFNKNVWWLQNKLEEFHIPEEQASTMANHLFVVVQGVQLITQSSRDISYFDSIVSKEIHSIISL
;
A
#
# COMPACT_ATOMS: atom_id res chain seq x y z
N MET A 1 27.43 -4.96 11.55
CA MET A 1 26.46 -4.18 10.78
C MET A 1 25.27 -5.04 10.29
N ALA A 2 25.45 -6.19 9.67
CA ALA A 2 24.35 -7.05 9.16
C ALA A 2 23.29 -7.46 10.22
N LYS A 3 23.68 -7.80 11.47
CA LYS A 3 22.74 -8.19 12.52
C LYS A 3 21.86 -7.02 13.00
N LYS A 4 22.36 -5.79 12.95
CA LYS A 4 21.63 -4.58 13.33
C LYS A 4 20.57 -4.25 12.28
N ALA A 5 20.91 -4.26 10.99
CA ALA A 5 19.98 -4.06 9.89
C ALA A 5 18.85 -5.11 9.90
N ASN A 6 19.18 -6.38 10.17
CA ASN A 6 18.17 -7.45 10.27
C ASN A 6 17.18 -7.23 11.43
N THR A 7 17.62 -6.68 12.57
CA THR A 7 16.71 -6.42 13.72
C THR A 7 15.79 -5.23 13.44
N GLU A 8 16.31 -4.17 12.84
CA GLU A 8 15.52 -2.99 12.45
C GLU A 8 14.43 -3.37 11.46
N THR A 9 14.77 -4.09 10.39
CA THR A 9 13.82 -4.60 9.41
C THR A 9 12.73 -5.45 10.07
N LYS A 10 13.07 -6.37 10.96
CA LYS A 10 12.07 -7.17 11.69
C LYS A 10 11.13 -6.34 12.55
N ILE A 11 11.62 -5.26 13.16
CA ILE A 11 10.77 -4.35 13.94
C ILE A 11 9.78 -3.64 12.99
N ILE A 12 10.24 -3.19 11.81
CA ILE A 12 9.42 -2.52 10.80
C ILE A 12 8.35 -3.48 10.28
N GLU A 13 8.73 -4.68 9.84
CA GLU A 13 7.81 -5.71 9.33
C GLU A 13 6.75 -6.09 10.38
N THR A 14 7.18 -6.33 11.64
CA THR A 14 6.24 -6.60 12.74
C THR A 14 5.32 -5.40 13.02
N GLY A 15 5.86 -4.17 12.91
CA GLY A 15 5.08 -2.95 13.04
C GLY A 15 4.01 -2.84 11.96
N GLU A 16 4.36 -3.16 10.71
CA GLU A 16 3.43 -3.19 9.57
C GLU A 16 2.28 -4.18 9.82
N GLU A 17 2.59 -5.42 10.19
CA GLU A 17 1.61 -6.45 10.51
C GLU A 17 0.65 -5.99 11.63
N LEU A 18 1.19 -5.45 12.72
CA LEU A 18 0.38 -4.98 13.85
C LEU A 18 -0.50 -3.78 13.51
N ILE A 19 -0.02 -2.86 12.67
CA ILE A 19 -0.83 -1.75 12.18
C ILE A 19 -2.00 -2.30 11.34
N GLN A 20 -1.72 -3.20 10.42
CA GLN A 20 -2.75 -3.80 9.55
C GLN A 20 -3.77 -4.65 10.31
N GLU A 21 -3.37 -5.29 11.41
CA GLU A 21 -4.28 -6.10 12.23
C GLU A 21 -5.12 -5.28 13.22
N ARG A 22 -4.54 -4.21 13.82
CA ARG A 22 -5.09 -3.58 15.03
C ARG A 22 -5.17 -2.06 14.97
N GLY A 23 -4.72 -1.44 13.87
CA GLY A 23 -4.56 0.00 13.75
C GLY A 23 -3.37 0.55 14.53
N ILE A 24 -3.08 1.84 14.31
CA ILE A 24 -1.93 2.50 14.94
C ILE A 24 -2.03 2.52 16.48
N ASN A 25 -3.23 2.59 17.03
CA ASN A 25 -3.46 2.66 18.48
C ASN A 25 -3.61 1.28 19.15
N GLY A 26 -3.74 0.19 18.36
CA GLY A 26 -4.01 -1.16 18.84
C GLY A 26 -2.80 -1.96 19.30
N PHE A 27 -1.58 -1.40 19.27
CA PHE A 27 -0.36 -2.07 19.71
C PHE A 27 0.61 -1.12 20.43
N SER A 28 1.59 -1.71 21.09
CA SER A 28 2.67 -1.02 21.81
C SER A 28 4.05 -1.57 21.44
N PHE A 29 5.10 -0.86 21.81
CA PHE A 29 6.47 -1.36 21.67
C PHE A 29 6.74 -2.65 22.48
N ALA A 30 5.93 -2.94 23.51
CA ALA A 30 6.03 -4.21 24.22
C ALA A 30 5.54 -5.38 23.37
N ASP A 31 4.49 -5.19 22.58
CA ASP A 31 3.97 -6.21 21.66
C ASP A 31 5.00 -6.56 20.60
N ILE A 32 5.60 -5.54 19.94
CA ILE A 32 6.69 -5.74 18.98
C ILE A 32 7.88 -6.45 19.64
N ALA A 33 8.30 -6.01 20.83
CA ALA A 33 9.41 -6.59 21.55
C ALA A 33 9.22 -8.09 21.81
N ASN A 34 8.00 -8.48 22.19
CA ASN A 34 7.64 -9.87 22.44
C ASN A 34 7.69 -10.71 21.16
N ILE A 35 7.16 -10.19 20.03
CA ILE A 35 7.13 -10.90 18.73
C ILE A 35 8.56 -11.05 18.18
N VAL A 36 9.33 -9.97 18.17
CA VAL A 36 10.71 -9.97 17.64
C VAL A 36 11.70 -10.71 18.54
N GLY A 37 11.34 -10.93 19.83
CA GLY A 37 12.19 -11.60 20.80
C GLY A 37 13.34 -10.73 21.32
N ILE A 38 13.10 -9.43 21.49
CA ILE A 38 14.08 -8.44 21.99
C ILE A 38 13.53 -7.70 23.22
N ARG A 39 14.39 -6.93 23.88
CA ARG A 39 13.95 -6.07 24.99
C ARG A 39 13.26 -4.82 24.45
N LYS A 40 12.20 -4.32 25.11
CA LYS A 40 11.53 -3.07 24.77
C LYS A 40 12.50 -1.89 24.64
N ALA A 41 13.51 -1.80 25.52
CA ALA A 41 14.56 -0.79 25.46
C ALA A 41 15.37 -0.82 24.14
N SER A 42 15.47 -1.99 23.50
CA SER A 42 16.13 -2.12 22.20
C SER A 42 15.31 -1.50 21.08
N ILE A 43 13.97 -1.52 21.16
CA ILE A 43 13.13 -0.83 20.17
C ILE A 43 13.32 0.68 20.26
N HIS A 44 13.31 1.25 21.47
CA HIS A 44 13.57 2.68 21.66
C HIS A 44 14.94 3.16 21.15
N TYR A 45 15.89 2.23 21.02
CA TYR A 45 17.18 2.55 20.40
C TYR A 45 17.06 2.77 18.88
N TYR A 46 16.17 2.02 18.20
CA TYR A 46 15.92 2.17 16.76
C TYR A 46 14.87 3.26 16.49
N PHE A 47 13.81 3.28 17.27
CA PHE A 47 12.65 4.14 17.11
C PHE A 47 12.32 4.81 18.45
N PRO A 48 12.77 6.06 18.67
CA PRO A 48 12.52 6.79 19.92
C PRO A 48 11.04 6.95 20.23
N THR A 49 10.21 7.18 19.23
CA THR A 49 8.76 7.35 19.33
C THR A 49 8.01 6.35 18.45
N LYS A 50 6.70 6.22 18.68
CA LYS A 50 5.83 5.40 17.82
C LYS A 50 5.67 6.02 16.44
N THR A 51 5.64 7.35 16.36
CA THR A 51 5.63 8.10 15.10
C THR A 51 6.85 7.76 14.25
N ASP A 52 8.07 7.72 14.83
CA ASP A 52 9.30 7.35 14.10
C ASP A 52 9.19 5.93 13.51
N LEU A 53 8.63 5.00 14.27
CA LEU A 53 8.40 3.64 13.78
C LEU A 53 7.39 3.63 12.63
N VAL A 54 6.23 4.27 12.80
CA VAL A 54 5.17 4.29 11.77
C VAL A 54 5.66 4.95 10.49
N LYS A 55 6.45 6.01 10.59
CA LYS A 55 7.12 6.63 9.44
C LYS A 55 8.00 5.63 8.70
N SER A 56 8.88 4.93 9.41
CA SER A 56 9.75 3.92 8.80
C SER A 56 8.96 2.74 8.20
N VAL A 57 7.85 2.36 8.82
CA VAL A 57 6.92 1.36 8.26
C VAL A 57 6.31 1.88 6.95
N LEU A 58 5.82 3.12 6.90
CA LEU A 58 5.29 3.72 5.68
C LEU A 58 6.33 3.80 4.57
N GLU A 59 7.53 4.29 4.87
CA GLU A 59 8.64 4.36 3.90
C GLU A 59 9.00 2.96 3.35
N HIS A 60 9.07 1.96 4.22
CA HIS A 60 9.33 0.56 3.84
C HIS A 60 8.22 0.02 2.94
N TYR A 61 6.96 0.18 3.35
CA TYR A 61 5.79 -0.26 2.59
C TYR A 61 5.73 0.38 1.20
N ILE A 62 5.89 1.71 1.12
CA ILE A 62 5.86 2.46 -0.14
C ILE A 62 6.96 1.97 -1.09
N ASN A 63 8.19 1.83 -0.59
CA ASN A 63 9.32 1.37 -1.39
C ASN A 63 9.12 -0.07 -1.88
N HIS A 64 8.63 -0.95 -1.02
CA HIS A 64 8.33 -2.34 -1.36
C HIS A 64 7.21 -2.43 -2.41
N PHE A 65 6.12 -1.68 -2.22
CA PHE A 65 4.98 -1.64 -3.13
C PHE A 65 5.40 -1.27 -4.56
N PHE A 66 6.09 -0.15 -4.75
CA PHE A 66 6.48 0.30 -6.09
C PHE A 66 7.60 -0.57 -6.69
N THR A 67 8.54 -1.07 -5.89
CA THR A 67 9.57 -2.00 -6.35
C THR A 67 8.93 -3.31 -6.86
N ALA A 68 7.97 -3.86 -6.13
CA ALA A 68 7.25 -5.06 -6.54
C ALA A 68 6.44 -4.82 -7.82
N LEU A 69 5.76 -3.68 -7.90
CA LEU A 69 4.97 -3.28 -9.06
C LEU A 69 5.84 -3.11 -10.31
N ASP A 70 6.95 -2.39 -10.22
CA ASP A 70 7.88 -2.19 -11.34
C ASP A 70 8.48 -3.51 -11.82
N ASN A 71 8.87 -4.39 -10.89
CA ASN A 71 9.38 -5.71 -11.23
C ASN A 71 8.32 -6.58 -11.95
N ARG A 72 7.06 -6.52 -11.50
CA ARG A 72 5.94 -7.24 -12.11
C ARG A 72 5.64 -6.72 -13.51
N CYS A 73 5.71 -5.41 -13.72
CA CYS A 73 5.38 -4.77 -15.01
C CYS A 73 6.53 -4.76 -16.02
N ARG A 74 7.76 -5.05 -15.63
CA ARG A 74 8.97 -4.91 -16.47
C ARG A 74 8.90 -5.55 -17.86
N HIS A 75 8.20 -6.66 -17.98
CA HIS A 75 8.13 -7.45 -19.21
C HIS A 75 6.76 -7.43 -19.89
N LEU A 76 5.80 -6.75 -19.32
CA LEU A 76 4.45 -6.63 -19.88
C LEU A 76 4.47 -5.73 -21.12
N ARG A 77 3.62 -6.04 -22.10
CA ARG A 77 3.62 -5.41 -23.41
C ARG A 77 2.27 -4.82 -23.80
N SER A 78 1.23 -5.10 -23.07
CA SER A 78 -0.10 -4.52 -23.29
C SER A 78 -0.54 -3.68 -22.09
N LEU A 79 -1.36 -2.68 -22.35
CA LEU A 79 -1.96 -1.86 -21.30
C LEU A 79 -2.81 -2.71 -20.36
N GLU A 80 -3.57 -3.66 -20.90
CA GLU A 80 -4.40 -4.57 -20.11
C GLU A 80 -3.57 -5.36 -19.09
N GLU A 81 -2.44 -5.94 -19.51
CA GLU A 81 -1.54 -6.66 -18.60
C GLU A 81 -1.00 -5.75 -17.49
N VAL A 82 -0.62 -4.51 -17.82
CA VAL A 82 -0.08 -3.55 -16.86
C VAL A 82 -1.14 -3.13 -15.84
N LEU A 83 -2.36 -2.79 -16.28
CA LEU A 83 -3.46 -2.42 -15.39
C LEU A 83 -3.91 -3.61 -14.53
N THR A 84 -3.92 -4.82 -15.09
CA THR A 84 -4.20 -6.04 -14.32
C THR A 84 -3.13 -6.27 -13.24
N ALA A 85 -1.85 -6.17 -13.60
CA ALA A 85 -0.75 -6.33 -12.64
C ALA A 85 -0.80 -5.29 -11.51
N TYR A 86 -1.18 -4.05 -11.83
CA TYR A 86 -1.39 -2.98 -10.87
C TYR A 86 -2.52 -3.32 -9.88
N THR A 87 -3.68 -3.71 -10.38
CA THR A 87 -4.84 -4.02 -9.54
C THR A 87 -4.65 -5.29 -8.71
N GLU A 88 -3.95 -6.30 -9.24
CA GLU A 88 -3.57 -7.51 -8.52
C GLU A 88 -2.63 -7.22 -7.32
N GLN A 89 -1.84 -6.13 -7.38
CA GLN A 89 -1.02 -5.72 -6.23
C GLN A 89 -1.87 -5.38 -5.00
N PHE A 90 -3.05 -4.80 -5.20
CA PHE A 90 -4.00 -4.51 -4.13
C PHE A 90 -4.85 -5.73 -3.75
N LYS A 91 -5.17 -6.59 -4.72
CA LYS A 91 -5.96 -7.79 -4.50
C LYS A 91 -5.23 -8.83 -3.65
N SER A 92 -3.91 -8.96 -3.81
CA SER A 92 -3.11 -9.96 -3.09
C SER A 92 -3.26 -9.84 -1.57
N SER A 93 -3.22 -8.62 -1.01
CA SER A 93 -3.40 -8.39 0.42
C SER A 93 -4.79 -8.83 0.94
N LEU A 94 -5.82 -8.65 0.11
CA LEU A 94 -7.18 -9.14 0.44
C LEU A 94 -7.24 -10.66 0.44
N GLN A 95 -6.60 -11.32 -0.53
CA GLN A 95 -6.61 -12.78 -0.64
C GLN A 95 -5.82 -13.46 0.47
N GLU A 96 -4.67 -12.90 0.83
CA GLU A 96 -3.77 -13.49 1.82
C GLU A 96 -4.28 -13.29 3.24
N ASN A 97 -4.65 -12.07 3.60
CA ASN A 97 -4.93 -11.69 4.98
C ASN A 97 -6.25 -10.93 5.17
N ASN A 98 -7.06 -10.74 4.12
CA ASN A 98 -8.23 -9.87 4.11
C ASN A 98 -7.91 -8.44 4.56
N GLN A 99 -6.76 -7.91 4.11
CA GLN A 99 -6.27 -6.59 4.48
C GLN A 99 -6.38 -5.61 3.32
N VAL A 100 -6.75 -4.37 3.62
CA VAL A 100 -6.65 -3.26 2.67
C VAL A 100 -5.22 -2.70 2.65
N CYS A 101 -4.93 -1.83 1.69
CA CYS A 101 -3.69 -1.07 1.63
C CYS A 101 -3.40 -0.38 2.97
N LEU A 102 -2.15 -0.50 3.46
CA LEU A 102 -1.72 0.11 4.72
C LEU A 102 -2.00 1.62 4.78
N CYS A 103 -1.71 2.34 3.69
CA CYS A 103 -1.93 3.80 3.64
C CYS A 103 -3.42 4.15 3.70
N SER A 104 -4.30 3.34 3.07
CA SER A 104 -5.74 3.54 3.16
C SER A 104 -6.27 3.27 4.56
N MET A 105 -5.77 2.25 5.23
CA MET A 105 -6.11 1.95 6.61
C MET A 105 -5.69 3.09 7.55
N LEU A 106 -4.45 3.56 7.45
CA LEU A 106 -3.96 4.68 8.25
C LEU A 106 -4.69 5.99 7.97
N SER A 107 -5.10 6.24 6.71
CA SER A 107 -5.87 7.44 6.38
C SER A 107 -7.24 7.49 7.07
N MET A 108 -7.85 6.35 7.40
CA MET A 108 -9.08 6.29 8.19
C MET A 108 -8.86 6.66 9.67
N GLU A 109 -7.64 6.54 10.17
CA GLU A 109 -7.22 6.96 11.50
C GLU A 109 -6.62 8.37 11.52
N SER A 110 -6.80 9.17 10.45
CA SER A 110 -6.13 10.46 10.20
C SER A 110 -6.26 11.47 11.34
N PHE A 111 -7.36 11.44 12.10
CA PHE A 111 -7.55 12.34 13.28
C PHE A 111 -6.54 12.08 14.40
N SER A 112 -5.87 10.93 14.42
CA SER A 112 -4.85 10.58 15.42
C SER A 112 -3.42 10.63 14.87
N LEU A 113 -3.25 10.94 13.58
CA LEU A 113 -1.94 11.05 12.93
C LEU A 113 -1.45 12.50 12.98
N ASP A 114 -0.15 12.67 13.16
CA ASP A 114 0.50 13.97 12.97
C ASP A 114 0.62 14.33 11.47
N ASP A 115 0.90 15.60 11.21
CA ASP A 115 0.97 16.15 9.85
C ASP A 115 2.03 15.44 9.00
N GLU A 116 3.12 14.97 9.59
CA GLU A 116 4.20 14.30 8.88
C GLU A 116 3.74 12.94 8.33
N LEU A 117 3.05 12.14 9.12
CA LEU A 117 2.48 10.86 8.69
C LEU A 117 1.37 11.05 7.64
N GLN A 118 0.54 12.09 7.78
CA GLN A 118 -0.46 12.43 6.77
C GLN A 118 0.18 12.78 5.43
N GLN A 119 1.32 13.50 5.43
CA GLN A 119 2.06 13.83 4.22
C GLN A 119 2.65 12.57 3.55
N GLU A 120 3.17 11.61 4.31
CA GLU A 120 3.67 10.35 3.77
C GLU A 120 2.54 9.52 3.11
N ILE A 121 1.37 9.46 3.74
CA ILE A 121 0.19 8.79 3.17
C ILE A 121 -0.23 9.47 1.86
N ASN A 122 -0.31 10.80 1.83
CA ASN A 122 -0.64 11.56 0.62
C ASN A 122 0.43 11.35 -0.48
N THR A 123 1.69 11.22 -0.10
CA THR A 123 2.78 10.90 -1.03
C THR A 123 2.55 9.56 -1.70
N PHE A 124 2.13 8.54 -0.96
CA PHE A 124 1.78 7.24 -1.54
C PHE A 124 0.62 7.35 -2.54
N PHE A 125 -0.46 8.06 -2.19
CA PHE A 125 -1.61 8.22 -3.07
C PHE A 125 -1.22 8.96 -4.36
N ASN A 126 -0.50 10.06 -4.25
CA ASN A 126 -0.02 10.82 -5.40
C ASN A 126 0.93 10.00 -6.29
N LYS A 127 1.81 9.20 -5.70
CA LYS A 127 2.71 8.29 -6.45
C LYS A 127 1.94 7.23 -7.23
N ASN A 128 0.83 6.69 -6.68
CA ASN A 128 0.00 5.73 -7.40
C ASN A 128 -0.65 6.35 -8.64
N VAL A 129 -1.27 7.54 -8.47
CA VAL A 129 -1.89 8.27 -9.59
C VAL A 129 -0.85 8.63 -10.65
N TRP A 130 0.30 9.16 -10.23
CA TRP A 130 1.40 9.50 -11.12
C TRP A 130 1.95 8.28 -11.87
N TRP A 131 2.14 7.15 -11.18
CA TRP A 131 2.60 5.91 -11.79
C TRP A 131 1.61 5.40 -12.85
N LEU A 132 0.32 5.37 -12.54
CA LEU A 132 -0.74 4.99 -13.49
C LEU A 132 -0.77 5.93 -14.69
N GLN A 133 -0.74 7.25 -14.46
CA GLN A 133 -0.74 8.23 -15.53
C GLN A 133 0.43 8.00 -16.50
N ASN A 134 1.67 7.85 -15.97
CA ASN A 134 2.83 7.58 -16.81
C ASN A 134 2.66 6.28 -17.62
N LYS A 135 2.12 5.22 -17.01
CA LYS A 135 1.86 3.97 -17.73
C LYS A 135 0.85 4.16 -18.85
N LEU A 136 -0.23 4.88 -18.64
CA LEU A 136 -1.22 5.20 -19.68
C LEU A 136 -0.60 6.00 -20.82
N GLU A 137 0.25 6.98 -20.52
CA GLU A 137 0.97 7.79 -21.51
C GLU A 137 2.00 6.95 -22.31
N GLU A 138 2.68 6.00 -21.69
CA GLU A 138 3.56 5.03 -22.38
C GLU A 138 2.80 4.23 -23.47
N PHE A 139 1.48 4.01 -23.30
CA PHE A 139 0.58 3.39 -24.28
C PHE A 139 -0.18 4.40 -25.16
N HIS A 140 0.37 5.62 -25.29
CA HIS A 140 -0.11 6.68 -26.17
C HIS A 140 -1.48 7.27 -25.84
N ILE A 141 -1.95 7.13 -24.59
CA ILE A 141 -3.14 7.85 -24.12
C ILE A 141 -2.74 9.32 -23.86
N PRO A 142 -3.49 10.31 -24.39
CA PRO A 142 -3.18 11.72 -24.17
C PRO A 142 -3.17 12.09 -22.69
N GLU A 143 -2.26 12.99 -22.27
CA GLU A 143 -1.99 13.38 -20.88
C GLU A 143 -3.28 13.70 -20.09
N GLU A 144 -4.18 14.51 -20.63
CA GLU A 144 -5.43 14.90 -19.95
C GLU A 144 -6.32 13.67 -19.68
N GLN A 145 -6.43 12.75 -20.65
CA GLN A 145 -7.19 11.52 -20.49
C GLN A 145 -6.48 10.57 -19.51
N ALA A 146 -5.16 10.40 -19.67
CA ALA A 146 -4.36 9.57 -18.78
C ALA A 146 -4.47 9.99 -17.31
N SER A 147 -4.41 11.31 -17.05
CA SER A 147 -4.60 11.86 -15.71
C SER A 147 -6.00 11.54 -15.14
N THR A 148 -7.04 11.72 -15.93
CA THR A 148 -8.42 11.44 -15.52
C THR A 148 -8.62 9.95 -15.24
N MET A 149 -8.13 9.07 -16.13
CA MET A 149 -8.23 7.62 -15.99
C MET A 149 -7.42 7.09 -14.79
N ALA A 150 -6.21 7.61 -14.58
CA ALA A 150 -5.36 7.24 -13.46
C ALA A 150 -6.03 7.54 -12.13
N ASN A 151 -6.57 8.75 -11.97
CA ASN A 151 -7.32 9.14 -10.77
C ASN A 151 -8.56 8.25 -10.58
N HIS A 152 -9.33 8.02 -11.64
CA HIS A 152 -10.55 7.22 -11.56
C HIS A 152 -10.23 5.76 -11.18
N LEU A 153 -9.31 5.11 -11.87
CA LEU A 153 -8.92 3.73 -11.55
C LEU A 153 -8.39 3.60 -10.12
N PHE A 154 -7.56 4.54 -9.67
CA PHE A 154 -7.05 4.51 -8.30
C PHE A 154 -8.19 4.60 -7.27
N VAL A 155 -9.12 5.52 -7.44
CA VAL A 155 -10.29 5.68 -6.55
C VAL A 155 -11.18 4.42 -6.58
N VAL A 156 -11.42 3.84 -7.76
CA VAL A 156 -12.19 2.59 -7.89
C VAL A 156 -11.49 1.45 -7.14
N VAL A 157 -10.18 1.28 -7.31
CA VAL A 157 -9.41 0.23 -6.62
C VAL A 157 -9.47 0.39 -5.10
N GLN A 158 -9.31 1.62 -4.58
CA GLN A 158 -9.40 1.88 -3.14
C GLN A 158 -10.81 1.59 -2.60
N GLY A 159 -11.83 2.02 -3.30
CA GLY A 159 -13.23 1.79 -2.91
C GLY A 159 -13.62 0.32 -2.94
N VAL A 160 -13.27 -0.39 -4.02
CA VAL A 160 -13.61 -1.81 -4.14
C VAL A 160 -12.83 -2.66 -3.13
N GLN A 161 -11.58 -2.31 -2.82
CA GLN A 161 -10.78 -2.99 -1.80
C GLN A 161 -11.46 -2.92 -0.43
N LEU A 162 -11.95 -1.75 -0.02
CA LEU A 162 -12.65 -1.56 1.24
C LEU A 162 -13.95 -2.38 1.32
N ILE A 163 -14.75 -2.37 0.25
CA ILE A 163 -16.01 -3.13 0.19
C ILE A 163 -15.74 -4.64 0.21
N THR A 164 -14.73 -5.10 -0.53
CA THR A 164 -14.34 -6.51 -0.57
C THR A 164 -13.83 -6.99 0.79
N GLN A 165 -13.04 -6.19 1.50
CA GLN A 165 -12.61 -6.50 2.86
C GLN A 165 -13.81 -6.73 3.79
N SER A 166 -14.80 -5.85 3.73
CA SER A 166 -16.00 -5.92 4.57
C SER A 166 -16.88 -7.12 4.23
N SER A 167 -17.10 -7.39 2.94
CA SER A 167 -17.94 -8.49 2.47
C SER A 167 -17.25 -9.86 2.47
N ARG A 168 -15.91 -9.88 2.45
CA ARG A 168 -15.06 -11.06 2.23
C ARG A 168 -15.35 -11.79 0.93
N ASP A 169 -15.87 -11.08 -0.06
CA ASP A 169 -16.19 -11.61 -1.39
C ASP A 169 -15.22 -11.08 -2.44
N ILE A 170 -14.17 -11.84 -2.72
CA ILE A 170 -13.15 -11.47 -3.70
C ILE A 170 -13.71 -11.35 -5.12
N SER A 171 -14.82 -12.05 -5.43
CA SER A 171 -15.45 -11.96 -6.75
C SER A 171 -16.02 -10.57 -7.02
N TYR A 172 -16.38 -9.83 -5.97
CA TYR A 172 -16.80 -8.43 -6.09
C TYR A 172 -15.66 -7.55 -6.61
N PHE A 173 -14.44 -7.72 -6.06
CA PHE A 173 -13.25 -7.01 -6.56
C PHE A 173 -13.04 -7.27 -8.05
N ASP A 174 -13.01 -8.55 -8.43
CA ASP A 174 -12.79 -8.96 -9.83
C ASP A 174 -13.84 -8.40 -10.77
N SER A 175 -15.10 -8.43 -10.37
CA SER A 175 -16.21 -7.97 -11.21
C SER A 175 -16.19 -6.47 -11.51
N ILE A 176 -15.72 -5.66 -10.55
CA ILE A 176 -15.64 -4.20 -10.72
C ILE A 176 -14.38 -3.83 -11.48
N VAL A 177 -13.22 -4.37 -11.04
CA VAL A 177 -11.93 -4.01 -11.62
C VAL A 177 -11.81 -4.44 -13.08
N SER A 178 -12.29 -5.64 -13.44
CA SER A 178 -12.27 -6.10 -14.84
C SER A 178 -13.09 -5.19 -15.77
N LYS A 179 -14.24 -4.69 -15.32
CA LYS A 179 -15.05 -3.75 -16.09
C LYS A 179 -14.35 -2.40 -16.27
N GLU A 180 -13.68 -1.93 -15.22
CA GLU A 180 -12.94 -0.68 -15.25
C GLU A 180 -11.74 -0.76 -16.22
N ILE A 181 -10.95 -1.84 -16.14
CA ILE A 181 -9.85 -2.08 -17.08
C ILE A 181 -10.39 -2.16 -18.51
N HIS A 182 -11.47 -2.92 -18.74
CA HIS A 182 -12.10 -3.02 -20.06
C HIS A 182 -12.56 -1.66 -20.59
N SER A 183 -13.13 -0.81 -19.76
CA SER A 183 -13.53 0.55 -20.14
C SER A 183 -12.33 1.39 -20.60
N ILE A 184 -11.18 1.28 -19.92
CA ILE A 184 -9.97 2.03 -20.27
C ILE A 184 -9.37 1.55 -21.59
N ILE A 185 -9.30 0.23 -21.83
CA ILE A 185 -8.66 -0.32 -23.04
C ILE A 185 -9.55 -0.26 -24.30
N SER A 186 -10.86 0.02 -24.14
CA SER A 186 -11.82 0.10 -25.27
C SER A 186 -11.95 1.50 -25.86
N LEU A 187 -11.20 2.48 -25.36
CA LEU A 187 -11.15 3.86 -25.86
C LEU A 187 -10.13 4.02 -26.97
#